data_3c51281b9981f9e24d13f9475e112038
#
_entry.id   3c51281b9981f9e24d13f9475e112038
#
_cell.length_a   1.000
_cell.length_b   1.000
_cell.length_c   1.000
_cell.angle_alpha   90.00
_cell.angle_beta   90.00
_cell.angle_gamma   90.00
#
_symmetry.space_group_name_H-M   'P 1'
#
loop_
_entity.id
_entity.type
_entity.pdbx_description
1 polymer ?
#
loop_
_entity_poly.entity_id
_entity_poly.type
_entity_poly.pdbx_seq_one_letter_code
_entity_poly.pdbx_strand_id
1 'polypeptide(L)'
;MKLHNLLVAAALAVLSVPSVALAQDEVEQVKAAFKKKFPEVSVDSIRKVPYGNLYEIAAQGEILYTDDKTSFLFLGSIVDTKTRENVTEARTKQINAVKFDSLPLDSAIKISRGNGSRRVAIFEDPNCGYCRRFEQDLLAISDITVTKTKDKASPQ
;
A
#
# COMPACT_ATOMS: atom_id res chain seq x y z
N MET A 1 -61.33 34.72 -6.25
CA MET A 1 -61.09 33.40 -5.59
C MET A 1 -60.14 32.57 -6.46
N LYS A 2 -58.84 32.48 -6.13
CA LYS A 2 -57.80 31.57 -6.64
C LYS A 2 -56.45 32.28 -6.59
N LEU A 3 -55.95 32.57 -5.36
CA LEU A 3 -54.60 33.13 -5.25
C LEU A 3 -54.01 32.77 -3.84
N HIS A 4 -54.12 31.48 -3.43
CA HIS A 4 -53.62 31.07 -2.14
C HIS A 4 -52.84 29.74 -2.12
N ASN A 5 -52.43 29.20 -3.27
CA ASN A 5 -51.76 27.87 -3.33
C ASN A 5 -50.33 27.88 -3.93
N LEU A 6 -49.58 29.00 -3.83
CA LEU A 6 -48.25 29.08 -4.47
C LEU A 6 -47.11 29.40 -3.49
N LEU A 7 -47.25 29.17 -2.20
CA LEU A 7 -46.22 29.56 -1.19
C LEU A 7 -45.81 28.46 -0.20
N VAL A 8 -45.91 27.16 -0.54
CA VAL A 8 -45.46 26.07 0.36
C VAL A 8 -44.44 25.08 -0.28
N ALA A 9 -43.85 25.42 -1.41
CA ALA A 9 -42.91 24.50 -2.09
C ALA A 9 -41.43 24.96 -2.09
N ALA A 10 -41.02 25.76 -1.10
CA ALA A 10 -39.63 26.29 -1.09
C ALA A 10 -38.96 26.19 0.29
N ALA A 11 -38.93 25.03 0.93
CA ALA A 11 -38.19 24.87 2.18
C ALA A 11 -37.83 23.41 2.50
N LEU A 12 -37.14 22.69 1.61
CA LEU A 12 -36.52 21.42 1.93
C LEU A 12 -35.30 21.17 1.01
N ALA A 13 -34.45 22.16 0.85
CA ALA A 13 -33.07 21.95 0.44
C ALA A 13 -32.29 21.64 1.73
N VAL A 14 -32.44 20.39 2.22
CA VAL A 14 -31.70 19.86 3.35
C VAL A 14 -30.25 19.68 2.95
N LEU A 15 -29.42 20.41 3.66
CA LEU A 15 -28.00 20.32 3.83
C LEU A 15 -27.52 18.84 3.98
N SER A 16 -27.26 18.18 2.89
CA SER A 16 -26.39 17.00 2.86
C SER A 16 -24.95 17.49 2.92
N VAL A 17 -24.47 17.82 4.10
CA VAL A 17 -23.03 18.04 4.33
C VAL A 17 -22.36 16.67 4.15
N PRO A 18 -21.46 16.49 3.18
CA PRO A 18 -20.89 15.19 2.92
C PRO A 18 -19.97 14.79 4.10
N SER A 19 -20.28 13.67 4.74
CA SER A 19 -19.47 13.05 5.81
C SER A 19 -18.00 12.79 5.39
N VAL A 20 -17.73 12.84 4.11
CA VAL A 20 -16.38 12.70 3.53
C VAL A 20 -15.48 13.89 3.87
N ALA A 21 -16.00 15.11 3.96
CA ALA A 21 -15.18 16.30 4.27
C ALA A 21 -14.62 16.27 5.69
N LEU A 22 -15.40 15.78 6.65
CA LEU A 22 -14.96 15.66 8.05
C LEU A 22 -13.86 14.63 8.25
N ALA A 23 -13.93 13.51 7.53
CA ALA A 23 -12.91 12.45 7.63
C ALA A 23 -11.56 12.87 7.01
N GLN A 24 -11.57 13.71 6.00
CA GLN A 24 -10.34 14.27 5.41
C GLN A 24 -9.65 15.26 6.36
N ASP A 25 -10.43 16.05 7.08
CA ASP A 25 -9.92 17.03 8.04
C ASP A 25 -9.21 16.34 9.22
N GLU A 26 -9.78 15.24 9.74
CA GLU A 26 -9.17 14.42 10.80
C GLU A 26 -7.81 13.82 10.34
N VAL A 27 -7.72 13.29 9.12
CA VAL A 27 -6.49 12.72 8.57
C VAL A 27 -5.39 13.78 8.42
N GLU A 28 -5.73 14.97 7.93
CA GLU A 28 -4.75 16.06 7.81
C GLU A 28 -4.27 16.58 9.18
N GLN A 29 -5.13 16.58 10.20
CA GLN A 29 -4.74 16.92 11.57
C GLN A 29 -3.73 15.89 12.13
N VAL A 30 -4.00 14.60 11.97
CA VAL A 30 -3.07 13.52 12.37
C VAL A 30 -1.75 13.64 11.63
N LYS A 31 -1.78 13.92 10.34
CA LYS A 31 -0.59 14.12 9.51
C LYS A 31 0.27 15.30 10.00
N ALA A 32 -0.37 16.42 10.30
CA ALA A 32 0.32 17.60 10.83
C ALA A 32 0.94 17.32 12.20
N ALA A 33 0.19 16.62 13.10
CA ALA A 33 0.67 16.24 14.42
C ALA A 33 1.86 15.26 14.33
N PHE A 34 1.76 14.27 13.45
CA PHE A 34 2.84 13.30 13.22
C PHE A 34 4.11 13.97 12.68
N LYS A 35 3.97 14.78 11.63
CA LYS A 35 5.10 15.50 11.02
C LYS A 35 5.80 16.45 11.99
N LYS A 36 5.04 17.06 12.91
CA LYS A 36 5.61 17.91 13.97
C LYS A 36 6.48 17.14 14.95
N LYS A 37 6.10 15.88 15.27
CA LYS A 37 6.83 15.02 16.23
C LYS A 37 7.97 14.24 15.57
N PHE A 38 7.82 13.89 14.31
CA PHE A 38 8.74 13.06 13.53
C PHE A 38 9.05 13.70 12.18
N PRO A 39 9.72 14.86 12.17
CA PRO A 39 9.97 15.65 10.94
C PRO A 39 10.86 14.91 9.93
N GLU A 40 11.70 13.98 10.40
CA GLU A 40 12.62 13.16 9.60
C GLU A 40 11.93 11.99 8.88
N VAL A 41 10.71 11.60 9.31
CA VAL A 41 10.00 10.47 8.72
C VAL A 41 9.23 10.90 7.48
N SER A 42 9.57 10.30 6.35
CA SER A 42 8.80 10.47 5.10
C SER A 42 7.54 9.63 5.15
N VAL A 43 6.39 10.30 5.18
CA VAL A 43 5.07 9.65 5.21
C VAL A 43 4.52 9.53 3.80
N ASP A 44 4.22 8.30 3.39
CA ASP A 44 3.63 7.99 2.09
C ASP A 44 2.11 8.19 2.09
N SER A 45 1.43 7.71 3.14
CA SER A 45 -0.01 7.90 3.31
C SER A 45 -0.45 7.78 4.76
N ILE A 46 -1.58 8.45 5.09
CA ILE A 46 -2.29 8.28 6.36
C ILE A 46 -3.76 8.02 6.04
N ARG A 47 -4.37 7.09 6.77
CA ARG A 47 -5.81 6.82 6.66
C ARG A 47 -6.40 6.37 7.99
N LYS A 48 -7.65 6.69 8.23
CA LYS A 48 -8.42 6.14 9.36
C LYS A 48 -8.73 4.67 9.07
N VAL A 49 -8.55 3.81 10.06
CA VAL A 49 -8.88 2.39 9.94
C VAL A 49 -10.17 2.05 10.69
N PRO A 50 -10.93 1.01 10.28
CA PRO A 50 -12.26 0.72 10.83
C PRO A 50 -12.23 0.02 12.20
N TYR A 51 -11.08 -0.02 12.86
CA TYR A 51 -10.89 -0.71 14.14
C TYR A 51 -10.08 0.15 15.11
N GLY A 52 -10.47 0.12 16.39
CA GLY A 52 -9.72 0.73 17.49
C GLY A 52 -9.61 2.26 17.43
N ASN A 53 -10.39 2.96 16.61
CA ASN A 53 -10.28 4.42 16.40
C ASN A 53 -8.84 4.86 16.09
N LEU A 54 -8.13 4.05 15.31
CA LEU A 54 -6.75 4.26 14.95
C LEU A 54 -6.60 4.85 13.55
N TYR A 55 -5.44 5.45 13.32
CA TYR A 55 -4.95 5.89 12.03
C TYR A 55 -3.74 5.05 11.63
N GLU A 56 -3.79 4.51 10.43
CA GLU A 56 -2.67 3.83 9.79
C GLU A 56 -1.77 4.89 9.15
N ILE A 57 -0.49 4.79 9.40
CA ILE A 57 0.55 5.58 8.76
C ILE A 57 1.43 4.62 7.97
N ALA A 58 1.49 4.80 6.65
CA ALA A 58 2.47 4.14 5.80
C ALA A 58 3.68 5.05 5.64
N ALA A 59 4.85 4.56 5.98
CA ALA A 59 6.09 5.30 5.91
C ALA A 59 7.25 4.35 5.58
N GLN A 60 8.03 4.66 4.56
CA GLN A 60 9.22 3.90 4.16
C GLN A 60 8.96 2.40 3.94
N GLY A 61 7.76 2.07 3.43
CA GLY A 61 7.35 0.68 3.17
C GLY A 61 6.85 -0.09 4.40
N GLU A 62 6.76 0.57 5.56
CA GLU A 62 6.27 0.00 6.80
C GLU A 62 4.91 0.58 7.20
N ILE A 63 4.18 -0.16 8.03
CA ILE A 63 2.90 0.26 8.59
C ILE A 63 3.05 0.43 10.10
N LEU A 64 2.62 1.58 10.58
CA LEU A 64 2.44 1.84 12.00
C LEU A 64 1.06 2.46 12.25
N TYR A 65 0.61 2.44 13.48
CA TYR A 65 -0.69 3.00 13.86
C TYR A 65 -0.54 4.06 14.93
N THR A 66 -1.48 4.98 14.98
CA THR A 66 -1.54 6.03 16.01
C THR A 66 -2.98 6.39 16.36
N ASP A 67 -3.17 7.08 17.48
CA ASP A 67 -4.42 7.72 17.83
C ASP A 67 -4.60 9.07 17.11
N ASP A 68 -5.75 9.70 17.24
CA ASP A 68 -6.10 10.99 16.62
C ASP A 68 -5.17 12.16 17.01
N LYS A 69 -4.52 12.07 18.19
CA LYS A 69 -3.59 13.09 18.71
C LYS A 69 -2.14 12.74 18.51
N THR A 70 -1.87 11.59 17.90
CA THR A 70 -0.51 11.06 17.76
C THR A 70 0.20 10.96 19.13
N SER A 71 -0.55 10.56 20.17
CA SER A 71 -0.04 10.45 21.54
C SER A 71 0.80 9.18 21.71
N PHE A 72 0.46 8.13 20.97
CA PHE A 72 1.11 6.83 21.00
C PHE A 72 1.38 6.31 19.58
N LEU A 73 2.47 5.58 19.41
CA LEU A 73 2.74 4.79 18.21
C LEU A 73 2.60 3.31 18.55
N PHE A 74 1.84 2.59 17.73
CA PHE A 74 1.69 1.15 17.81
C PHE A 74 2.50 0.52 16.67
N LEU A 75 3.57 -0.14 17.03
CA LEU A 75 4.44 -0.88 16.11
C LEU A 75 4.11 -2.36 16.23
N GLY A 76 3.56 -2.95 15.19
CA GLY A 76 3.15 -4.35 15.21
C GLY A 76 2.00 -4.65 14.25
N SER A 77 1.44 -5.85 14.38
CA SER A 77 0.41 -6.36 13.50
C SER A 77 -0.97 -6.33 14.15
N ILE A 78 -1.96 -5.94 13.37
CA ILE A 78 -3.37 -6.10 13.69
C ILE A 78 -3.88 -7.35 12.98
N VAL A 79 -4.52 -8.24 13.74
CA VAL A 79 -5.11 -9.47 13.24
C VAL A 79 -6.62 -9.41 13.44
N ASP A 80 -7.37 -9.63 12.37
CA ASP A 80 -8.83 -9.82 12.45
C ASP A 80 -9.11 -11.17 13.12
N THR A 81 -9.75 -11.14 14.28
CA THR A 81 -10.01 -12.35 15.06
C THR A 81 -11.08 -13.27 14.46
N LYS A 82 -11.92 -12.74 13.55
CA LYS A 82 -12.96 -13.53 12.85
C LYS A 82 -12.38 -14.27 11.66
N THR A 83 -11.62 -13.58 10.82
CA THR A 83 -11.01 -14.13 9.60
C THR A 83 -9.63 -14.75 9.86
N ARG A 84 -9.00 -14.41 10.98
CA ARG A 84 -7.61 -14.71 11.33
C ARG A 84 -6.58 -14.09 10.36
N GLU A 85 -7.01 -13.13 9.57
CA GLU A 85 -6.15 -12.42 8.63
C GLU A 85 -5.29 -11.39 9.37
N ASN A 86 -3.99 -11.36 9.05
CA ASN A 86 -3.10 -10.27 9.45
C ASN A 86 -3.30 -9.08 8.48
N VAL A 87 -4.16 -8.16 8.88
CA VAL A 87 -4.53 -7.00 8.03
C VAL A 87 -3.36 -6.04 7.81
N THR A 88 -2.43 -5.97 8.76
CA THR A 88 -1.19 -5.18 8.61
C THR A 88 -0.29 -5.78 7.54
N GLU A 89 -0.08 -7.10 7.56
CA GLU A 89 0.74 -7.78 6.57
C GLU A 89 0.15 -7.68 5.16
N ALA A 90 -1.17 -7.89 5.03
CA ALA A 90 -1.88 -7.73 3.77
C ALA A 90 -1.71 -6.31 3.21
N ARG A 91 -1.79 -5.31 4.07
CA ARG A 91 -1.60 -3.91 3.69
C ARG A 91 -0.16 -3.60 3.34
N THR A 92 0.82 -4.09 4.09
CA THR A 92 2.26 -3.94 3.79
C THR A 92 2.60 -4.53 2.42
N LYS A 93 2.08 -5.73 2.11
CA LYS A 93 2.21 -6.31 0.76
C LYS A 93 1.62 -5.41 -0.32
N GLN A 94 0.48 -4.79 -0.05
CA GLN A 94 -0.20 -3.91 -1.00
C GLN A 94 0.60 -2.62 -1.28
N ILE A 95 1.11 -1.93 -0.24
CA ILE A 95 1.86 -0.69 -0.42
C ILE A 95 3.24 -0.91 -1.04
N ASN A 96 3.84 -2.09 -0.80
CA ASN A 96 5.13 -2.49 -1.36
C ASN A 96 5.01 -3.23 -2.70
N ALA A 97 3.80 -3.39 -3.23
CA ALA A 97 3.59 -4.05 -4.51
C ALA A 97 4.21 -3.25 -5.66
N VAL A 98 5.17 -3.86 -6.34
CA VAL A 98 5.81 -3.28 -7.51
C VAL A 98 5.10 -3.76 -8.76
N LYS A 99 4.75 -2.84 -9.67
CA LYS A 99 4.21 -3.20 -10.97
C LYS A 99 5.31 -3.84 -11.82
N PHE A 100 5.11 -5.07 -12.27
CA PHE A 100 6.10 -5.80 -13.06
C PHE A 100 6.58 -5.01 -14.28
N ASP A 101 5.66 -4.34 -14.96
CA ASP A 101 5.95 -3.59 -16.20
C ASP A 101 6.68 -2.26 -15.95
N SER A 102 6.81 -1.83 -14.67
CA SER A 102 7.62 -0.65 -14.28
C SER A 102 9.06 -1.01 -13.89
N LEU A 103 9.41 -2.29 -13.90
CA LEU A 103 10.76 -2.72 -13.56
C LEU A 103 11.76 -2.34 -14.68
N PRO A 104 12.99 -1.92 -14.34
CA PRO A 104 14.02 -1.56 -15.33
C PRO A 104 14.66 -2.82 -15.93
N LEU A 105 13.94 -3.49 -16.82
CA LEU A 105 14.34 -4.78 -17.41
C LEU A 105 14.92 -4.67 -18.82
N ASP A 106 15.28 -3.47 -19.29
CA ASP A 106 15.78 -3.24 -20.65
C ASP A 106 17.05 -4.05 -20.99
N SER A 107 17.92 -4.24 -19.99
CA SER A 107 19.16 -5.03 -20.12
C SER A 107 19.07 -6.42 -19.52
N ALA A 108 17.86 -6.87 -19.18
CA ALA A 108 17.68 -8.15 -18.51
C ALA A 108 17.72 -9.33 -19.47
N ILE A 109 18.27 -10.47 -19.01
CA ILE A 109 18.21 -11.74 -19.71
C ILE A 109 16.84 -12.36 -19.46
N LYS A 110 16.13 -12.72 -20.53
CA LYS A 110 14.81 -13.32 -20.48
C LYS A 110 14.85 -14.76 -20.92
N ILE A 111 14.40 -15.68 -20.08
CA ILE A 111 14.30 -17.11 -20.34
C ILE A 111 12.84 -17.52 -20.18
N SER A 112 12.22 -18.03 -21.26
CA SER A 112 10.83 -18.50 -21.24
C SER A 112 10.79 -20.03 -21.40
N ARG A 113 9.91 -20.68 -20.63
CA ARG A 113 9.64 -22.11 -20.68
C ARG A 113 8.12 -22.34 -20.79
N GLY A 114 7.73 -23.33 -21.57
CA GLY A 114 6.33 -23.60 -21.83
C GLY A 114 5.61 -22.40 -22.44
N ASN A 115 4.40 -22.10 -21.98
CA ASN A 115 3.62 -20.94 -22.43
C ASN A 115 4.10 -19.61 -21.80
N GLY A 116 5.01 -19.66 -20.83
CA GLY A 116 5.59 -18.47 -20.19
C GLY A 116 4.58 -17.62 -19.40
N SER A 117 3.45 -18.18 -19.00
CA SER A 117 2.34 -17.43 -18.41
C SER A 117 2.66 -16.77 -17.07
N ARG A 118 3.55 -17.40 -16.27
CA ARG A 118 4.01 -16.87 -14.99
C ARG A 118 5.28 -16.06 -15.19
N ARG A 119 5.25 -14.77 -14.86
CA ARG A 119 6.40 -13.86 -15.01
C ARG A 119 7.08 -13.65 -13.67
N VAL A 120 8.42 -13.85 -13.63
CA VAL A 120 9.26 -13.59 -12.46
C VAL A 120 10.42 -12.70 -12.87
N ALA A 121 10.65 -11.63 -12.13
CA ALA A 121 11.84 -10.80 -12.27
C ALA A 121 12.79 -11.07 -11.09
N ILE A 122 14.07 -11.28 -11.38
CA ILE A 122 15.10 -11.56 -10.40
C ILE A 122 16.20 -10.50 -10.53
N PHE A 123 16.53 -9.88 -9.42
CA PHE A 123 17.69 -9.01 -9.28
C PHE A 123 18.73 -9.79 -8.48
N GLU A 124 19.81 -10.18 -9.14
CA GLU A 124 20.77 -11.12 -8.55
C GLU A 124 22.22 -10.68 -8.76
N ASP A 125 23.08 -11.09 -7.83
CA ASP A 125 24.51 -11.05 -8.00
C ASP A 125 24.97 -12.32 -8.75
N PRO A 126 25.66 -12.20 -9.90
CA PRO A 126 26.19 -13.34 -10.65
C PRO A 126 27.16 -14.23 -9.86
N ASN A 127 27.81 -13.66 -8.83
CA ASN A 127 28.76 -14.38 -7.97
C ASN A 127 28.11 -15.09 -6.79
N CYS A 128 26.79 -14.88 -6.57
CA CYS A 128 26.05 -15.47 -5.48
C CYS A 128 25.75 -16.97 -5.75
N GLY A 129 26.34 -17.87 -4.98
CA GLY A 129 26.11 -19.30 -5.11
C GLY A 129 24.67 -19.74 -4.83
N TYR A 130 23.98 -19.07 -3.89
CA TYR A 130 22.57 -19.33 -3.59
C TYR A 130 21.65 -18.85 -4.72
N CYS A 131 21.98 -17.74 -5.37
CA CYS A 131 21.21 -17.24 -6.52
C CYS A 131 21.24 -18.23 -7.68
N ARG A 132 22.41 -18.80 -7.96
CA ARG A 132 22.56 -19.84 -8.99
C ARG A 132 21.73 -21.10 -8.69
N ARG A 133 21.68 -21.53 -7.43
CA ARG A 133 20.85 -22.67 -7.03
C ARG A 133 19.36 -22.36 -7.18
N PHE A 134 18.95 -21.20 -6.71
CA PHE A 134 17.57 -20.72 -6.87
C PHE A 134 17.15 -20.63 -8.35
N GLU A 135 18.05 -20.17 -9.22
CA GLU A 135 17.80 -20.14 -10.67
C GLU A 135 17.53 -21.55 -11.23
N GLN A 136 18.31 -22.56 -10.80
CA GLN A 136 18.08 -23.93 -11.23
C GLN A 136 16.70 -24.44 -10.80
N ASP A 137 16.29 -24.15 -9.57
CA ASP A 137 14.96 -24.52 -9.05
C ASP A 137 13.85 -23.83 -9.84
N LEU A 138 13.99 -22.54 -10.18
CA LEU A 138 13.04 -21.81 -11.01
C LEU A 138 12.95 -22.38 -12.43
N LEU A 139 14.07 -22.77 -13.02
CA LEU A 139 14.10 -23.37 -14.36
C LEU A 139 13.53 -24.79 -14.40
N ALA A 140 13.33 -25.46 -13.26
CA ALA A 140 12.59 -26.70 -13.17
C ALA A 140 11.08 -26.51 -13.28
N ILE A 141 10.57 -25.27 -13.10
CA ILE A 141 9.14 -24.96 -13.20
C ILE A 141 8.74 -24.83 -14.67
N SER A 142 7.65 -25.49 -15.07
CA SER A 142 7.02 -25.30 -16.38
C SER A 142 6.23 -23.98 -16.46
N ASP A 143 6.01 -23.48 -17.66
CA ASP A 143 5.15 -22.32 -17.94
C ASP A 143 5.56 -21.04 -17.20
N ILE A 144 6.87 -20.77 -17.17
CA ILE A 144 7.45 -19.60 -16.50
C ILE A 144 8.29 -18.76 -17.47
N THR A 145 8.23 -17.45 -17.32
CA THR A 145 9.18 -16.50 -17.89
C THR A 145 10.01 -15.89 -16.76
N VAL A 146 11.28 -16.24 -16.71
CA VAL A 146 12.26 -15.66 -15.78
C VAL A 146 12.98 -14.51 -16.48
N THR A 147 12.91 -13.33 -15.89
CA THR A 147 13.64 -12.14 -16.35
C THR A 147 14.66 -11.79 -15.29
N LYS A 148 15.94 -11.89 -15.60
CA LYS A 148 17.03 -11.68 -14.65
C LYS A 148 17.94 -10.53 -15.04
N THR A 149 18.33 -9.73 -14.07
CA THR A 149 19.28 -8.63 -14.24
C THR A 149 20.20 -8.56 -13.03
N LYS A 150 21.35 -7.90 -13.23
CA LYS A 150 22.25 -7.66 -12.10
C LYS A 150 21.63 -6.69 -11.10
N ASP A 151 21.81 -6.98 -9.83
CA ASP A 151 21.54 -5.99 -8.78
C ASP A 151 22.58 -4.87 -8.92
N LYS A 152 22.08 -3.63 -9.08
CA LYS A 152 22.96 -2.44 -9.14
C LYS A 152 23.66 -2.14 -7.82
N ALA A 153 23.15 -2.70 -6.71
CA ALA A 153 23.71 -2.51 -5.37
C ALA A 153 24.85 -3.50 -5.06
N SER A 154 25.05 -4.55 -5.89
CA SER A 154 26.15 -5.51 -5.69
C SER A 154 27.48 -4.87 -6.07
N PRO A 155 28.45 -4.78 -5.14
CA PRO A 155 29.80 -4.32 -5.47
C PRO A 155 30.45 -5.26 -6.47
N GLN A 156 31.18 -4.70 -7.43
CA GLN A 156 31.94 -5.45 -8.42
C GLN A 156 33.18 -6.12 -7.78
#